data_6c8d2208521f20f1bbd0eeb22bb1f9eb
#
_entry.id   6c8d2208521f20f1bbd0eeb22bb1f9eb
#
_cell.length_a   1.000
_cell.length_b   1.000
_cell.length_c   1.000
_cell.angle_alpha   90.00
_cell.angle_beta   90.00
_cell.angle_gamma   90.00
#
_symmetry.space_group_name_H-M   'P 1'
#
loop_
_entity.id
_entity.type
_entity.pdbx_description
1 polymer ?
#
loop_
_entity_poly.entity_id
_entity_poly.type
_entity_poly.pdbx_seq_one_letter_code
_entity_poly.pdbx_strand_id
1 'polypeptide(L)'
;MPMKNRIKEQDDNFYNTLLIALKEMFDKDIEKARYDTKQLHGGTLGDVKLVYGTLITKTGETLEYKVVYKNQKKWKRYSDDNSWRREYDLYKSDLGNEFTNNFRWPICYYTNISKNELQIWMEYIDGITGDSLTVDMCEAAARALGRFQGKLFVEKPETLDKISNLGNVGFL
;
A
#
# COMPACT_ATOMS: atom_id res chain seq x y z
N MET A 1 -15.08 17.79 -27.99
CA MET A 1 -13.65 17.65 -27.77
C MET A 1 -13.27 18.03 -26.34
N PRO A 2 -13.32 17.09 -25.37
CA PRO A 2 -12.51 17.26 -24.15
C PRO A 2 -11.84 15.99 -23.62
N MET A 3 -11.75 14.89 -24.39
CA MET A 3 -11.13 13.66 -23.87
C MET A 3 -9.60 13.66 -23.81
N LYS A 4 -8.91 14.39 -24.68
CA LYS A 4 -7.43 14.40 -24.72
C LYS A 4 -6.77 15.05 -23.50
N ASN A 5 -7.40 16.04 -22.87
CA ASN A 5 -6.81 16.73 -21.71
C ASN A 5 -6.95 15.91 -20.40
N ARG A 6 -8.02 15.13 -20.22
CA ARG A 6 -8.19 14.30 -19.02
C ARG A 6 -7.18 13.15 -18.93
N ILE A 7 -6.85 12.53 -20.05
CA ILE A 7 -5.87 11.43 -20.09
C ILE A 7 -4.48 11.96 -19.72
N LYS A 8 -4.11 13.14 -20.22
CA LYS A 8 -2.81 13.75 -19.97
C LYS A 8 -2.63 14.21 -18.52
N GLU A 9 -3.65 14.80 -17.89
CA GLU A 9 -3.61 15.19 -16.47
C GLU A 9 -3.53 13.97 -15.53
N GLN A 10 -4.17 12.86 -15.89
CA GLN A 10 -4.13 11.64 -15.09
C GLN A 10 -2.78 10.95 -15.19
N ASP A 11 -2.15 10.95 -16.37
CA ASP A 11 -0.80 10.44 -16.60
C ASP A 11 0.26 11.30 -15.89
N ASP A 12 0.11 12.63 -15.90
CA ASP A 12 1.01 13.55 -15.21
C ASP A 12 0.94 13.37 -13.68
N ASN A 13 -0.25 13.19 -13.11
CA ASN A 13 -0.40 12.94 -11.67
C ASN A 13 0.17 11.58 -11.26
N PHE A 14 -0.08 10.53 -12.04
CA PHE A 14 0.49 9.21 -11.81
C PHE A 14 2.02 9.26 -11.81
N TYR A 15 2.60 9.90 -12.83
CA TYR A 15 4.05 10.02 -12.96
C TYR A 15 4.67 10.82 -11.82
N ASN A 16 4.06 11.93 -11.43
CA ASN A 16 4.54 12.75 -10.32
C ASN A 16 4.53 11.99 -9.00
N THR A 17 3.46 11.24 -8.72
CA THR A 17 3.36 10.42 -7.49
C THR A 17 4.31 9.22 -7.52
N LEU A 18 4.60 8.65 -8.70
CA LEU A 18 5.64 7.65 -8.88
C LEU A 18 7.03 8.21 -8.49
N LEU A 19 7.40 9.39 -8.98
CA LEU A 19 8.69 10.00 -8.65
C LEU A 19 8.82 10.26 -7.14
N ILE A 20 7.75 10.68 -6.46
CA ILE A 20 7.74 10.88 -5.00
C ILE A 20 7.97 9.53 -4.30
N ALA A 21 7.27 8.48 -4.72
CA ALA A 21 7.42 7.15 -4.14
C ALA A 21 8.82 6.56 -4.34
N LEU A 22 9.40 6.76 -5.54
CA LEU A 22 10.76 6.31 -5.85
C LEU A 22 11.82 7.09 -5.06
N LYS A 23 11.62 8.40 -4.85
CA LYS A 23 12.49 9.19 -3.99
C LYS A 23 12.50 8.63 -2.56
N GLU A 24 11.35 8.32 -2.00
CA GLU A 24 11.23 7.70 -0.68
C GLU A 24 11.85 6.30 -0.64
N MET A 25 11.62 5.48 -1.68
CA MET A 25 12.13 4.12 -1.76
C MET A 25 13.67 4.05 -1.73
N PHE A 26 14.33 4.97 -2.45
CA PHE A 26 15.78 4.94 -2.63
C PHE A 26 16.54 5.95 -1.77
N ASP A 27 15.82 6.84 -1.08
CA ASP A 27 16.40 8.00 -0.37
C ASP A 27 17.34 8.82 -1.28
N LYS A 28 16.91 9.03 -2.55
CA LYS A 28 17.68 9.73 -3.58
C LYS A 28 16.79 10.66 -4.38
N ASP A 29 17.35 11.78 -4.82
CA ASP A 29 16.68 12.65 -5.78
C ASP A 29 16.64 12.01 -7.16
N ILE A 30 15.44 11.85 -7.70
CA ILE A 30 15.19 11.23 -8.99
C ILE A 30 15.11 12.33 -10.06
N GLU A 31 15.85 12.15 -11.16
CA GLU A 31 15.77 13.01 -12.34
C GLU A 31 14.59 12.58 -13.21
N LYS A 32 14.52 11.30 -13.54
CA LYS A 32 13.47 10.72 -14.37
C LYS A 32 13.32 9.23 -14.15
N ALA A 33 12.15 8.69 -14.48
CA ALA A 33 11.88 7.26 -14.47
C ALA A 33 11.23 6.83 -15.79
N ARG A 34 11.53 5.62 -16.24
CA ARG A 34 10.79 4.89 -17.27
C ARG A 34 10.06 3.76 -16.59
N TYR A 35 8.82 3.50 -16.98
CA TYR A 35 8.00 2.48 -16.34
C TYR A 35 7.14 1.73 -17.34
N ASP A 36 6.87 0.48 -16.98
CA ASP A 36 5.80 -0.34 -17.51
C ASP A 36 4.87 -0.74 -16.37
N THR A 37 3.67 -1.20 -16.70
CA THR A 37 2.68 -1.61 -15.71
C THR A 37 2.13 -2.99 -16.03
N LYS A 38 1.89 -3.78 -14.98
CA LYS A 38 1.20 -5.06 -15.07
C LYS A 38 0.06 -5.07 -14.06
N GLN A 39 -1.16 -5.39 -14.52
CA GLN A 39 -2.30 -5.56 -13.63
C GLN A 39 -2.05 -6.69 -12.66
N LEU A 40 -2.25 -6.45 -11.37
CA LEU A 40 -2.22 -7.47 -10.34
C LEU A 40 -3.66 -7.91 -10.01
N HIS A 41 -3.82 -9.21 -9.86
CA HIS A 41 -5.07 -9.77 -9.35
C HIS A 41 -5.05 -9.75 -7.83
N GLY A 42 -5.90 -8.92 -7.23
CA GLY A 42 -6.00 -8.84 -5.77
C GLY A 42 -6.84 -7.65 -5.35
N GLY A 43 -7.87 -7.92 -4.57
CA GLY A 43 -8.82 -6.91 -4.09
C GLY A 43 -9.99 -6.67 -5.06
N THR A 44 -11.18 -6.66 -4.50
CA THR A 44 -12.43 -6.55 -5.28
C THR A 44 -12.80 -5.10 -5.63
N LEU A 45 -12.13 -4.10 -5.06
CA LEU A 45 -12.61 -2.72 -5.04
C LEU A 45 -11.58 -1.67 -5.48
N GLY A 46 -10.41 -2.07 -5.95
CA GLY A 46 -9.35 -1.14 -6.37
C GLY A 46 -8.62 -1.59 -7.63
N ASP A 47 -8.00 -0.62 -8.31
CA ASP A 47 -7.06 -0.87 -9.40
C ASP A 47 -5.67 -1.04 -8.79
N VAL A 48 -5.12 -2.26 -8.87
CA VAL A 48 -3.81 -2.61 -8.29
C VAL A 48 -2.87 -3.01 -9.40
N LYS A 49 -1.74 -2.31 -9.52
CA LYS A 49 -0.74 -2.52 -10.57
C LYS A 49 0.65 -2.73 -9.99
N LEU A 50 1.39 -3.66 -10.54
CA LEU A 50 2.84 -3.64 -10.47
C LEU A 50 3.33 -2.57 -11.44
N VAL A 51 4.17 -1.66 -10.94
CA VAL A 51 4.88 -0.65 -11.72
C VAL A 51 6.37 -0.95 -11.60
N TYR A 52 7.04 -1.12 -12.73
CA TYR A 52 8.43 -1.53 -12.75
C TYR A 52 9.18 -0.85 -13.89
N GLY A 53 10.48 -0.71 -13.74
CA GLY A 53 11.30 -0.10 -14.77
C GLY A 53 12.65 0.35 -14.27
N THR A 54 13.16 1.42 -14.88
CA THR A 54 14.45 2.02 -14.56
C THR A 54 14.29 3.50 -14.23
N LEU A 55 15.09 3.99 -13.30
CA LEU A 55 15.17 5.40 -12.98
C LEU A 55 16.61 5.92 -13.15
N ILE A 56 16.74 7.21 -13.31
CA ILE A 56 18.03 7.93 -13.28
C ILE A 56 17.95 8.92 -12.13
N THR A 57 18.92 8.86 -11.23
CA THR A 57 19.06 9.83 -10.13
C THR A 57 19.67 11.13 -10.65
N LYS A 58 19.53 12.23 -9.90
CA LYS A 58 20.21 13.49 -10.24
C LYS A 58 21.74 13.38 -10.23
N THR A 59 22.29 12.36 -9.60
CA THR A 59 23.73 12.06 -9.63
C THR A 59 24.15 11.19 -10.82
N GLY A 60 23.20 10.82 -11.71
CA GLY A 60 23.46 10.03 -12.91
C GLY A 60 23.46 8.52 -12.72
N GLU A 61 23.14 8.02 -11.53
CA GLU A 61 23.03 6.59 -11.25
C GLU A 61 21.75 6.02 -11.88
N THR A 62 21.87 4.83 -12.49
CA THR A 62 20.73 4.09 -13.05
C THR A 62 20.36 2.94 -12.11
N LEU A 63 19.10 2.88 -11.68
CA LEU A 63 18.56 1.87 -10.78
C LEU A 63 17.31 1.21 -11.38
N GLU A 64 17.14 -0.09 -11.13
CA GLU A 64 15.90 -0.80 -11.41
C GLU A 64 14.97 -0.73 -10.21
N TYR A 65 13.65 -0.74 -10.47
CA TYR A 65 12.66 -0.72 -9.41
C TYR A 65 11.42 -1.55 -9.73
N LYS A 66 10.75 -1.98 -8.66
CA LYS A 66 9.41 -2.59 -8.68
C LYS A 66 8.65 -2.04 -7.49
N VAL A 67 7.47 -1.47 -7.74
CA VAL A 67 6.56 -0.95 -6.72
C VAL A 67 5.13 -1.34 -7.06
N VAL A 68 4.29 -1.41 -6.05
CA VAL A 68 2.85 -1.61 -6.24
C VAL A 68 2.15 -0.27 -6.14
N TYR A 69 1.33 0.02 -7.13
CA TYR A 69 0.41 1.14 -7.13
C TYR A 69 -1.01 0.64 -6.91
N LYS A 70 -1.68 1.21 -5.94
CA LYS A 70 -3.10 0.95 -5.67
C LYS A 70 -3.88 2.25 -5.76
N ASN A 71 -4.89 2.26 -6.60
CA ASN A 71 -5.86 3.33 -6.70
C ASN A 71 -7.25 2.82 -6.32
N GLN A 72 -7.86 3.44 -5.34
CA GLN A 72 -9.17 3.07 -4.84
C GLN A 72 -10.10 4.26 -4.83
N LYS A 73 -11.22 4.13 -5.55
CA LYS A 73 -12.30 5.11 -5.49
C LYS A 73 -13.09 4.93 -4.20
N LYS A 74 -13.65 6.04 -3.70
CA LYS A 74 -14.54 6.01 -2.55
C LYS A 74 -15.75 5.14 -2.85
N TRP A 75 -16.06 4.24 -1.94
CA TRP A 75 -17.26 3.42 -1.96
C TRP A 75 -17.93 3.46 -0.57
N LYS A 76 -19.18 3.13 -0.53
CA LYS A 76 -19.94 3.05 0.71
C LYS A 76 -20.23 1.59 1.03
N ARG A 77 -19.98 1.23 2.25
CA ARG A 77 -20.43 -0.04 2.82
C ARG A 77 -21.53 0.25 3.83
N TYR A 78 -22.52 -0.62 3.90
CA TYR A 78 -23.58 -0.50 4.89
C TYR A 78 -22.97 -0.37 6.29
N SER A 79 -23.37 0.66 7.03
CA SER A 79 -22.88 1.02 8.37
C SER A 79 -21.40 1.44 8.53
N ASP A 80 -20.61 1.56 7.45
CA ASP A 80 -19.24 2.03 7.54
C ASP A 80 -18.83 2.89 6.32
N ASP A 81 -19.00 4.18 6.45
CA ASP A 81 -18.68 5.16 5.40
C ASP A 81 -17.19 5.37 5.19
N ASN A 82 -16.33 4.87 6.11
CA ASN A 82 -14.89 5.08 6.10
C ASN A 82 -14.08 3.82 5.75
N SER A 83 -14.72 2.67 5.56
CA SER A 83 -13.99 1.43 5.28
C SER A 83 -13.15 1.47 4.00
N TRP A 84 -13.50 2.35 3.05
CA TRP A 84 -12.75 2.56 1.81
C TRP A 84 -11.35 3.14 2.04
N ARG A 85 -11.12 3.85 3.16
CA ARG A 85 -9.85 4.51 3.49
C ARG A 85 -9.06 3.79 4.58
N ARG A 86 -9.55 2.67 5.09
CA ARG A 86 -8.92 1.93 6.21
C ARG A 86 -7.45 1.64 5.99
N GLU A 87 -7.06 1.20 4.81
CA GLU A 87 -5.66 0.90 4.50
C GLU A 87 -4.78 2.16 4.56
N TYR A 88 -5.28 3.29 4.05
CA TYR A 88 -4.61 4.58 4.20
C TYR A 88 -4.44 4.96 5.68
N ASP A 89 -5.50 4.85 6.47
CA ASP A 89 -5.47 5.19 7.89
C ASP A 89 -4.50 4.30 8.68
N LEU A 90 -4.41 3.01 8.33
CA LEU A 90 -3.44 2.08 8.92
C LEU A 90 -2.00 2.50 8.61
N TYR A 91 -1.67 2.84 7.36
CA TYR A 91 -0.33 3.31 7.01
C TYR A 91 0.04 4.65 7.65
N LYS A 92 -0.95 5.46 8.04
CA LYS A 92 -0.72 6.72 8.79
C LYS A 92 -0.70 6.55 10.30
N SER A 93 -1.04 5.36 10.80
CA SER A 93 -1.03 5.06 12.23
C SER A 93 0.35 4.63 12.73
N ASP A 94 0.53 4.64 14.04
CA ASP A 94 1.75 4.17 14.71
C ASP A 94 1.89 2.62 14.71
N LEU A 95 0.90 1.89 14.18
CA LEU A 95 0.89 0.43 14.22
C LEU A 95 2.11 -0.18 13.52
N GLY A 96 2.64 0.50 12.50
CA GLY A 96 3.86 0.08 11.82
C GLY A 96 5.06 -0.10 12.74
N ASN A 97 5.13 0.65 13.82
CA ASN A 97 6.21 0.60 14.81
C ASN A 97 6.16 -0.66 15.69
N GLU A 98 5.04 -1.36 15.69
CA GLU A 98 4.83 -2.58 16.48
C GLU A 98 5.21 -3.86 15.75
N PHE A 99 5.48 -3.78 14.46
CA PHE A 99 5.87 -4.94 13.67
C PHE A 99 7.28 -5.44 14.00
N THR A 100 7.47 -6.73 13.75
CA THR A 100 8.78 -7.38 13.87
C THR A 100 9.36 -7.61 12.47
N ASN A 101 10.66 -7.93 12.40
CA ASN A 101 11.30 -8.27 11.12
C ASN A 101 10.65 -9.47 10.40
N ASN A 102 9.97 -10.35 11.15
CA ASN A 102 9.36 -11.57 10.63
C ASN A 102 7.86 -11.43 10.35
N PHE A 103 7.26 -10.31 10.73
CA PHE A 103 5.84 -10.05 10.54
C PHE A 103 5.60 -8.56 10.40
N ARG A 104 5.36 -8.12 9.18
CA ARG A 104 5.09 -6.73 8.85
C ARG A 104 4.20 -6.62 7.60
N TRP A 105 3.61 -5.49 7.39
CA TRP A 105 3.02 -5.16 6.09
C TRP A 105 4.06 -4.64 5.10
N PRO A 106 3.72 -4.52 3.80
CA PRO A 106 4.59 -3.87 2.81
C PRO A 106 4.94 -2.44 3.23
N ILE A 107 6.17 -2.01 2.96
CA ILE A 107 6.57 -0.63 3.19
C ILE A 107 5.72 0.29 2.31
N CYS A 108 5.14 1.32 2.90
CA CYS A 108 4.42 2.35 2.17
C CYS A 108 5.34 3.52 1.86
N TYR A 109 5.59 3.77 0.59
CA TYR A 109 6.45 4.86 0.13
C TYR A 109 5.70 6.19 -0.02
N TYR A 110 4.44 6.12 -0.45
CA TYR A 110 3.64 7.33 -0.60
C TYR A 110 2.15 7.03 -0.54
N THR A 111 1.40 7.93 0.08
CA THR A 111 -0.06 7.89 0.07
C THR A 111 -0.63 9.27 -0.21
N ASN A 112 -1.71 9.31 -0.96
CA ASN A 112 -2.51 10.49 -1.19
C ASN A 112 -4.00 10.15 -1.05
N ILE A 113 -4.76 11.04 -0.46
CA ILE A 113 -6.21 10.92 -0.33
C ILE A 113 -6.88 12.21 -0.76
N SER A 114 -7.89 12.07 -1.60
CA SER A 114 -8.80 13.14 -1.99
C SER A 114 -10.21 12.86 -1.46
N LYS A 115 -11.17 13.72 -1.79
CA LYS A 115 -12.57 13.54 -1.38
C LYS A 115 -13.15 12.18 -1.83
N ASN A 116 -12.73 11.66 -2.97
CA ASN A 116 -13.38 10.51 -3.62
C ASN A 116 -12.40 9.39 -4.01
N GLU A 117 -11.13 9.50 -3.70
CA GLU A 117 -10.11 8.60 -4.20
C GLU A 117 -8.91 8.58 -3.26
N LEU A 118 -8.28 7.43 -3.13
CA LEU A 118 -7.00 7.29 -2.47
C LEU A 118 -5.99 6.57 -3.37
N GLN A 119 -4.74 6.93 -3.22
CA GLN A 119 -3.61 6.35 -3.91
C GLN A 119 -2.59 5.88 -2.88
N ILE A 120 -2.07 4.67 -3.07
CA ILE A 120 -1.03 4.09 -2.23
C ILE A 120 0.06 3.55 -3.15
N TRP A 121 1.31 3.94 -2.88
CA TRP A 121 2.51 3.37 -3.46
C TRP A 121 3.23 2.57 -2.39
N MET A 122 3.45 1.30 -2.64
CA MET A 122 4.02 0.40 -1.65
C MET A 122 5.03 -0.56 -2.24
N GLU A 123 5.76 -1.20 -1.35
CA GLU A 123 6.72 -2.25 -1.65
C GLU A 123 6.07 -3.38 -2.45
N TYR A 124 6.76 -3.82 -3.50
CA TYR A 124 6.46 -5.08 -4.16
C TYR A 124 7.13 -6.21 -3.42
N ILE A 125 6.35 -7.15 -2.91
CA ILE A 125 6.83 -8.37 -2.26
C ILE A 125 6.63 -9.51 -3.23
N ASP A 126 7.74 -10.15 -3.63
CA ASP A 126 7.71 -11.37 -4.41
C ASP A 126 7.48 -12.53 -3.45
N GLY A 127 6.26 -13.01 -3.39
CA GLY A 127 5.82 -14.01 -2.43
C GLY A 127 4.94 -15.09 -3.03
N ILE A 128 4.68 -16.11 -2.25
CA ILE A 128 3.79 -17.22 -2.61
C ILE A 128 2.35 -16.81 -2.30
N THR A 129 1.45 -16.99 -3.27
CA THR A 129 0.04 -16.62 -3.14
C THR A 129 -0.89 -17.69 -3.72
N GLY A 130 -2.18 -17.64 -3.35
CA GLY A 130 -3.23 -18.49 -3.91
C GLY A 130 -3.01 -19.97 -3.65
N ASP A 131 -3.20 -20.79 -4.69
CA ASP A 131 -3.16 -22.24 -4.61
C ASP A 131 -1.76 -22.82 -4.30
N SER A 132 -0.73 -21.99 -4.35
CA SER A 132 0.63 -22.39 -3.98
C SER A 132 0.92 -22.31 -2.48
N LEU A 133 -0.02 -21.77 -1.67
CA LEU A 133 0.09 -21.76 -0.23
C LEU A 133 -0.09 -23.15 0.35
N THR A 134 0.88 -23.61 1.14
CA THR A 134 0.79 -24.86 1.87
C THR A 134 0.13 -24.66 3.24
N VAL A 135 -0.34 -25.76 3.84
CA VAL A 135 -0.89 -25.73 5.20
C VAL A 135 0.13 -25.21 6.21
N ASP A 136 1.39 -25.64 6.09
CA ASP A 136 2.48 -25.18 6.98
C ASP A 136 2.72 -23.67 6.87
N MET A 137 2.63 -23.09 5.67
CA MET A 137 2.73 -21.64 5.46
C MET A 137 1.55 -20.90 6.10
N CYS A 138 0.34 -21.43 5.96
CA CYS A 138 -0.85 -20.85 6.60
C CYS A 138 -0.74 -20.93 8.13
N GLU A 139 -0.25 -22.04 8.67
CA GLU A 139 -0.01 -22.21 10.11
C GLU A 139 1.05 -21.22 10.61
N ALA A 140 2.17 -21.08 9.90
CA ALA A 140 3.21 -20.13 10.25
C ALA A 140 2.70 -18.68 10.25
N ALA A 141 1.92 -18.30 9.23
CA ALA A 141 1.30 -16.98 9.14
C ALA A 141 0.30 -16.73 10.28
N ALA A 142 -0.58 -17.70 10.57
CA ALA A 142 -1.54 -17.60 11.65
C ALA A 142 -0.86 -17.48 13.01
N ARG A 143 0.21 -18.23 13.23
CA ARG A 143 1.02 -18.17 14.46
C ARG A 143 1.72 -16.82 14.61
N ALA A 144 2.27 -16.26 13.54
CA ALA A 144 2.90 -14.94 13.54
C ALA A 144 1.87 -13.83 13.84
N LEU A 145 0.71 -13.89 13.20
CA LEU A 145 -0.40 -12.96 13.44
C LEU A 145 -0.91 -13.06 14.88
N GLY A 146 -1.13 -14.27 15.39
CA GLY A 146 -1.60 -14.48 16.77
C GLY A 146 -0.62 -13.96 17.81
N ARG A 147 0.68 -14.13 17.60
CA ARG A 147 1.71 -13.55 18.48
C ARG A 147 1.69 -12.02 18.45
N PHE A 148 1.58 -11.45 17.27
CA PHE A 148 1.49 -9.98 17.10
C PHE A 148 0.25 -9.42 17.81
N GLN A 149 -0.92 -10.01 17.56
CA GLN A 149 -2.18 -9.58 18.19
C GLN A 149 -2.16 -9.77 19.72
N GLY A 150 -1.65 -10.92 20.19
CA GLY A 150 -1.52 -11.20 21.62
C GLY A 150 -0.59 -10.22 22.33
N LYS A 151 0.54 -9.89 21.69
CA LYS A 151 1.46 -8.86 22.21
C LYS A 151 0.76 -7.51 22.35
N LEU A 152 0.07 -7.06 21.30
CA LEU A 152 -0.67 -5.79 21.36
C LEU A 152 -1.75 -5.80 22.46
N PHE A 153 -2.50 -6.89 22.55
CA PHE A 153 -3.57 -7.01 23.54
C PHE A 153 -3.06 -6.93 24.98
N VAL A 154 -1.91 -7.55 25.28
CA VAL A 154 -1.37 -7.65 26.64
C VAL A 154 -0.48 -6.45 26.98
N GLU A 155 0.40 -6.04 26.07
CA GLU A 155 1.44 -5.06 26.36
C GLU A 155 1.08 -3.64 25.92
N LYS A 156 0.17 -3.48 24.94
CA LYS A 156 -0.16 -2.19 24.32
C LYS A 156 -1.65 -2.02 23.99
N PRO A 157 -2.53 -2.18 24.98
CA PRO A 157 -3.97 -2.06 24.75
C PRO A 157 -4.39 -0.70 24.19
N GLU A 158 -3.66 0.37 24.52
CA GLU A 158 -3.88 1.71 23.97
C GLU A 158 -3.68 1.79 22.44
N THR A 159 -2.82 0.96 21.88
CA THR A 159 -2.65 0.85 20.43
C THR A 159 -3.86 0.22 19.78
N LEU A 160 -4.44 -0.80 20.40
CA LEU A 160 -5.68 -1.43 19.93
C LEU A 160 -6.85 -0.46 19.97
N ASP A 161 -6.97 0.36 21.01
CA ASP A 161 -8.00 1.38 21.14
C ASP A 161 -7.91 2.43 20.03
N LYS A 162 -6.69 2.86 19.68
CA LYS A 162 -6.46 3.76 18.55
C LYS A 162 -6.90 3.14 17.22
N ILE A 163 -6.57 1.87 17.00
CA ILE A 163 -6.89 1.15 15.76
C ILE A 163 -8.38 0.85 15.66
N SER A 164 -9.06 0.55 16.75
CA SER A 164 -10.51 0.29 16.77
C SER A 164 -11.32 1.48 16.24
N ASN A 165 -10.77 2.69 16.33
CA ASN A 165 -11.35 3.92 15.81
C ASN A 165 -11.05 4.19 14.33
N LEU A 166 -10.15 3.40 13.69
CA LEU A 166 -9.80 3.55 12.28
C LEU A 166 -10.82 2.93 11.30
N GLY A 167 -11.98 2.63 11.75
CA GLY A 167 -13.10 2.09 10.99
C GLY A 167 -13.96 1.28 11.93
N ASN A 168 -15.27 1.46 11.84
CA ASN A 168 -16.19 0.69 12.66
C ASN A 168 -15.95 -0.79 12.42
N VAL A 169 -15.24 -1.44 13.34
CA VAL A 169 -15.05 -2.90 13.35
C VAL A 169 -16.36 -3.51 13.87
N GLY A 170 -17.41 -3.30 13.10
CA GLY A 170 -18.69 -3.96 13.35
C GLY A 170 -18.67 -5.41 12.90
N PHE A 171 -17.67 -6.17 13.35
CA PHE A 171 -17.64 -7.63 13.27
C PHE A 171 -16.87 -8.18 14.47
N LEU A 172 -17.53 -8.26 15.54
CA LEU A 172 -17.43 -9.32 16.53
C LEU A 172 -18.79 -9.94 16.68
#